data_6f1d9ed5d87447ecfbcd94b176266294
#
_entry.id   6f1d9ed5d87447ecfbcd94b176266294
#
_cell.length_a   1.000
_cell.length_b   1.000
_cell.length_c   1.000
_cell.angle_alpha   90.00
_cell.angle_beta   90.00
_cell.angle_gamma   90.00
#
_symmetry.space_group_name_H-M   'P 1'
#
loop_
_entity.id
_entity.type
_entity.pdbx_description
1 polymer ?
#
loop_
_entity_poly.entity_id
_entity_poly.type
_entity_poly.pdbx_seq_one_letter_code
_entity_poly.pdbx_strand_id
1 'polypeptide(L)'
;MTSLATMLAVSGCAGESAEQDPVTPSTTPSEPTPQETTEEAEEETSEAAAALQQHGVAAAHPDAVDAGMQILEDGGNAVDAAIATAFAISVVEPYASGIGGGGSTLLASPSMDPVGYDYREVVAADGNIPDSGTGVPGMVDGMATLHEEHGSMEWAELLAPSIELADEGFEVTELLAQRFESDWGPASISGLGHFHSWGQPLSAGDTLVQEDLAETLRTLAEEGPEDFYTGSIAEELSQVDGLDAQTLANYETEEAPPVSGTFGEYEFVSAAPPLPGAAVVQQLQIAESLGAGDSAPGSADYIDHTSNAWQTANQSVSDHFGDPDFVDVPTDQLTDADSNANSAEPASARGAQGEEGERAEIEAGNTTHVTVVDDSGLTVSMTNTLTSFWGGNESEYVGGFFLNDQLSRFEAIDTPSNQPEPGRKSVSWSAPSLVLDDQGRVVLGIGTPGGHQIPNILTSVMIPWGLQDAPLQEAIDAPRHSLQDGVLAMEQEPSAEVTELIGQRGWEPQVTTRADAVFGSVQALEIDYENGSVIGAKDARRDADYSVTDVAE
;
A
#
# COMPACT_ATOMS: atom_id res chain seq x y z
N MET A 1 -35.99 18.58 47.89
CA MET A 1 -37.46 18.53 47.96
C MET A 1 -37.88 17.50 46.94
N THR A 2 -38.18 16.36 47.47
CA THR A 2 -39.34 15.47 47.33
C THR A 2 -39.49 14.84 45.93
N SER A 3 -39.06 13.56 45.72
CA SER A 3 -39.70 12.31 46.15
C SER A 3 -40.96 12.02 45.38
N LEU A 4 -41.13 10.91 44.66
CA LEU A 4 -41.65 9.59 45.02
C LEU A 4 -41.87 8.81 43.70
N ALA A 5 -41.31 7.74 43.29
CA ALA A 5 -41.46 6.32 43.62
C ALA A 5 -42.93 5.82 43.79
N THR A 6 -43.28 4.78 43.03
CA THR A 6 -44.10 3.61 43.37
C THR A 6 -44.38 2.83 42.08
N MET A 7 -43.91 1.68 41.79
CA MET A 7 -44.04 0.30 42.34
C MET A 7 -45.43 -0.32 42.27
N LEU A 8 -45.40 -1.60 41.93
CA LEU A 8 -46.30 -2.76 42.14
C LEU A 8 -47.27 -3.07 40.98
N ALA A 9 -47.29 -4.21 40.47
CA ALA A 9 -47.07 -5.63 40.75
C ALA A 9 -48.36 -6.46 40.54
N VAL A 10 -48.15 -7.58 39.91
CA VAL A 10 -48.54 -8.95 40.27
C VAL A 10 -49.94 -9.47 39.94
N SER A 11 -49.94 -10.67 39.51
CA SER A 11 -50.83 -11.84 39.65
C SER A 11 -51.69 -12.17 38.44
N GLY A 12 -51.78 -13.36 37.93
CA GLY A 12 -51.39 -14.69 38.39
C GLY A 12 -52.50 -15.67 38.13
N CYS A 13 -52.15 -16.92 37.93
CA CYS A 13 -52.89 -18.17 38.05
C CYS A 13 -53.86 -18.52 36.90
N ALA A 14 -53.68 -19.64 36.30
CA ALA A 14 -53.59 -21.06 36.62
C ALA A 14 -54.87 -21.85 36.28
N GLY A 15 -54.68 -23.03 35.83
CA GLY A 15 -55.45 -24.20 36.06
C GLY A 15 -55.96 -24.91 34.80
N GLU A 16 -55.39 -26.01 34.55
CA GLU A 16 -55.76 -27.43 34.82
C GLU A 16 -56.62 -28.01 33.71
N SER A 17 -56.30 -29.05 33.12
CA SER A 17 -55.91 -30.43 33.26
C SER A 17 -56.88 -31.40 32.62
N ALA A 18 -56.29 -32.42 31.99
CA ALA A 18 -56.73 -33.83 31.88
C ALA A 18 -57.91 -34.17 30.94
N GLU A 19 -58.01 -35.23 30.25
CA GLU A 19 -57.58 -36.64 30.39
C GLU A 19 -57.81 -37.42 29.10
N GLN A 20 -56.89 -38.32 28.81
CA GLN A 20 -56.93 -39.74 28.39
C GLN A 20 -58.03 -40.28 27.44
N ASP A 21 -57.51 -40.82 26.31
CA ASP A 21 -57.60 -42.18 25.76
C ASP A 21 -58.97 -42.93 25.66
N PRO A 22 -59.18 -44.03 24.88
CA PRO A 22 -58.25 -44.77 24.01
C PRO A 22 -58.87 -45.43 22.70
N VAL A 23 -57.96 -46.14 21.99
CA VAL A 23 -58.13 -47.46 21.28
C VAL A 23 -58.52 -47.51 19.82
N THR A 24 -57.51 -47.86 19.02
CA THR A 24 -57.32 -48.77 17.85
C THR A 24 -58.47 -49.66 17.36
N PRO A 25 -58.40 -50.39 16.21
CA PRO A 25 -57.32 -50.49 15.19
C PRO A 25 -57.80 -50.64 13.70
N SER A 26 -56.74 -50.72 12.82
CA SER A 26 -56.67 -51.57 11.64
C SER A 26 -57.26 -51.10 10.31
N THR A 27 -56.43 -50.91 9.32
CA THR A 27 -56.06 -51.83 8.23
C THR A 27 -55.09 -51.16 7.26
N THR A 28 -53.99 -51.84 7.01
CA THR A 28 -53.03 -51.61 5.92
C THR A 28 -53.70 -51.87 4.58
N PRO A 29 -53.29 -51.16 3.49
CA PRO A 29 -52.47 -51.84 2.49
C PRO A 29 -51.28 -51.02 1.93
N SER A 30 -50.19 -51.74 1.83
CA SER A 30 -49.15 -51.78 0.77
C SER A 30 -48.57 -50.48 0.23
N GLU A 31 -47.29 -50.36 0.49
CA GLU A 31 -46.25 -49.52 -0.12
C GLU A 31 -46.30 -49.45 -1.65
N PRO A 32 -45.77 -48.30 -2.18
CA PRO A 32 -44.60 -48.50 -3.06
C PRO A 32 -43.35 -47.80 -2.53
N THR A 33 -42.25 -48.49 -2.68
CA THR A 33 -40.85 -48.18 -2.44
C THR A 33 -40.48 -46.76 -2.96
N PRO A 34 -39.83 -45.91 -2.18
CA PRO A 34 -39.17 -44.76 -2.73
C PRO A 34 -37.89 -45.22 -3.43
N GLN A 35 -37.76 -44.91 -4.71
CA GLN A 35 -36.49 -44.83 -5.39
C GLN A 35 -35.66 -43.77 -4.69
N GLU A 36 -34.51 -44.16 -4.13
CA GLU A 36 -33.40 -43.28 -3.82
C GLU A 36 -32.92 -42.67 -5.15
N THR A 37 -33.29 -41.47 -5.39
CA THR A 37 -32.54 -40.58 -6.27
C THR A 37 -31.32 -40.15 -5.46
N THR A 38 -30.22 -40.81 -5.67
CA THR A 38 -28.88 -40.24 -5.39
C THR A 38 -28.77 -39.01 -6.29
N GLU A 39 -29.00 -37.85 -5.76
CA GLU A 39 -28.36 -36.63 -6.23
C GLU A 39 -26.87 -36.80 -5.85
N GLU A 40 -26.09 -37.27 -6.83
CA GLU A 40 -24.67 -36.99 -6.84
C GLU A 40 -24.56 -35.47 -6.86
N ALA A 41 -24.20 -34.86 -5.72
CA ALA A 41 -23.59 -33.57 -5.70
C ALA A 41 -22.33 -33.71 -6.57
N GLU A 42 -22.35 -33.13 -7.75
CA GLU A 42 -21.14 -32.79 -8.46
C GLU A 42 -20.37 -31.87 -7.50
N GLU A 43 -19.42 -32.39 -6.75
CA GLU A 43 -18.28 -31.63 -6.28
C GLU A 43 -17.64 -31.07 -7.55
N GLU A 44 -17.89 -29.79 -7.82
CA GLU A 44 -17.00 -29.01 -8.67
C GLU A 44 -15.62 -29.10 -7.99
N THR A 45 -14.83 -30.06 -8.43
CA THR A 45 -13.40 -30.03 -8.20
C THR A 45 -12.92 -28.80 -8.95
N SER A 46 -12.74 -27.67 -8.23
CA SER A 46 -11.85 -26.61 -8.68
C SER A 46 -10.57 -27.32 -9.11
N GLU A 47 -10.29 -27.33 -10.41
CA GLU A 47 -8.98 -27.74 -10.90
C GLU A 47 -8.00 -26.80 -10.20
N ALA A 48 -7.18 -27.34 -9.30
CA ALA A 48 -6.14 -26.55 -8.67
C ALA A 48 -5.32 -25.91 -9.79
N ALA A 49 -5.21 -24.59 -9.77
CA ALA A 49 -4.40 -23.87 -10.74
C ALA A 49 -3.01 -24.55 -10.79
N ALA A 50 -2.51 -24.81 -11.99
CA ALA A 50 -1.20 -25.40 -12.12
C ALA A 50 -0.17 -24.46 -11.47
N ALA A 51 0.74 -24.99 -10.66
CA ALA A 51 1.82 -24.21 -10.07
C ALA A 51 2.61 -23.49 -11.16
N LEU A 52 3.04 -22.27 -10.87
CA LEU A 52 3.91 -21.53 -11.75
C LEU A 52 5.28 -22.22 -11.84
N GLN A 53 5.97 -22.02 -12.95
CA GLN A 53 7.32 -22.53 -13.14
C GLN A 53 8.38 -21.53 -12.66
N GLN A 54 7.96 -20.33 -12.33
CA GLN A 54 8.81 -19.21 -11.92
C GLN A 54 8.22 -18.53 -10.69
N HIS A 55 9.12 -17.89 -9.95
CA HIS A 55 8.81 -16.97 -8.88
C HIS A 55 9.63 -15.68 -9.06
N GLY A 56 9.24 -14.60 -8.38
CA GLY A 56 9.96 -13.35 -8.54
C GLY A 56 9.70 -12.32 -7.45
N VAL A 57 10.65 -11.39 -7.36
CA VAL A 57 10.62 -10.21 -6.47
C VAL A 57 10.89 -8.96 -7.31
N ALA A 58 10.10 -7.91 -7.09
CA ALA A 58 10.36 -6.56 -7.59
C ALA A 58 10.36 -5.60 -6.40
N ALA A 59 11.44 -4.81 -6.25
CA ALA A 59 11.62 -3.89 -5.14
C ALA A 59 12.37 -2.62 -5.55
N ALA A 60 12.44 -1.66 -4.63
CA ALA A 60 13.03 -0.36 -4.90
C ALA A 60 14.56 -0.38 -5.02
N HIS A 61 15.23 -1.45 -4.56
CA HIS A 61 16.69 -1.58 -4.55
C HIS A 61 17.15 -3.00 -4.90
N PRO A 62 18.23 -3.19 -5.71
CA PRO A 62 18.72 -4.51 -6.09
C PRO A 62 19.05 -5.42 -4.89
N ASP A 63 19.75 -4.91 -3.87
CA ASP A 63 20.13 -5.71 -2.70
C ASP A 63 18.91 -6.22 -1.92
N ALA A 64 17.80 -5.47 -1.95
CA ALA A 64 16.54 -5.92 -1.35
C ALA A 64 15.82 -6.96 -2.22
N VAL A 65 15.94 -6.87 -3.55
CA VAL A 65 15.49 -7.92 -4.47
C VAL A 65 16.25 -9.21 -4.19
N ASP A 66 17.57 -9.13 -4.05
CA ASP A 66 18.41 -10.30 -3.76
C ASP A 66 18.05 -10.94 -2.40
N ALA A 67 17.74 -10.13 -1.37
CA ALA A 67 17.28 -10.62 -0.08
C ALA A 67 15.97 -11.43 -0.18
N GLY A 68 14.98 -10.91 -0.89
CA GLY A 68 13.70 -11.61 -1.11
C GLY A 68 13.85 -12.87 -1.97
N MET A 69 14.67 -12.80 -3.02
CA MET A 69 14.96 -13.96 -3.89
C MET A 69 15.66 -15.07 -3.12
N GLN A 70 16.58 -14.75 -2.22
CA GLN A 70 17.22 -15.73 -1.36
C GLN A 70 16.19 -16.50 -0.54
N ILE A 71 15.20 -15.82 0.04
CA ILE A 71 14.14 -16.47 0.82
C ILE A 71 13.28 -17.40 -0.04
N LEU A 72 12.90 -16.98 -1.27
CA LEU A 72 12.17 -17.86 -2.20
C LEU A 72 13.00 -19.09 -2.59
N GLU A 73 14.30 -18.93 -2.85
CA GLU A 73 15.22 -20.01 -3.20
C GLU A 73 15.47 -20.98 -2.02
N ASP A 74 15.42 -20.50 -0.78
CA ASP A 74 15.53 -21.29 0.44
C ASP A 74 14.19 -21.99 0.83
N GLY A 75 13.12 -21.77 0.05
CA GLY A 75 11.82 -22.44 0.16
C GLY A 75 10.76 -21.71 0.97
N GLY A 76 10.96 -20.41 1.23
CA GLY A 76 9.95 -19.52 1.77
C GLY A 76 8.88 -19.19 0.72
N ASN A 77 7.71 -18.75 1.17
CA ASN A 77 6.62 -18.29 0.31
C ASN A 77 6.73 -16.79 -0.01
N ALA A 78 5.77 -16.27 -0.79
CA ALA A 78 5.78 -14.84 -1.16
C ALA A 78 5.70 -13.89 0.04
N VAL A 79 5.05 -14.28 1.14
CA VAL A 79 4.97 -13.46 2.37
C VAL A 79 6.32 -13.41 3.08
N ASP A 80 6.97 -14.57 3.24
CA ASP A 80 8.32 -14.64 3.82
C ASP A 80 9.30 -13.75 3.05
N ALA A 81 9.30 -13.85 1.72
CA ALA A 81 10.16 -13.06 0.85
C ALA A 81 9.83 -11.56 0.91
N ALA A 82 8.55 -11.19 0.97
CA ALA A 82 8.14 -9.79 1.09
C ALA A 82 8.59 -9.17 2.42
N ILE A 83 8.50 -9.92 3.52
CA ILE A 83 9.00 -9.50 4.84
C ILE A 83 10.52 -9.27 4.78
N ALA A 84 11.28 -10.23 4.28
CA ALA A 84 12.74 -10.10 4.17
C ALA A 84 13.14 -8.92 3.28
N THR A 85 12.45 -8.73 2.14
CA THR A 85 12.65 -7.58 1.26
C THR A 85 12.35 -6.25 1.97
N ALA A 86 11.26 -6.17 2.75
CA ALA A 86 10.88 -4.97 3.49
C ALA A 86 11.92 -4.59 4.57
N PHE A 87 12.45 -5.58 5.29
CA PHE A 87 13.56 -5.34 6.23
C PHE A 87 14.86 -4.95 5.51
N ALA A 88 15.17 -5.55 4.36
CA ALA A 88 16.34 -5.16 3.56
C ALA A 88 16.22 -3.71 3.03
N ILE A 89 15.03 -3.31 2.56
CA ILE A 89 14.75 -1.92 2.17
C ILE A 89 15.01 -0.94 3.32
N SER A 90 14.66 -1.30 4.56
CA SER A 90 14.90 -0.42 5.71
C SER A 90 16.39 -0.15 5.97
N VAL A 91 17.28 -1.00 5.43
CA VAL A 91 18.73 -0.83 5.47
C VAL A 91 19.21 -0.01 4.29
N VAL A 92 18.80 -0.35 3.05
CA VAL A 92 19.36 0.22 1.82
C VAL A 92 18.69 1.52 1.36
N GLU A 93 17.45 1.78 1.79
CA GLU A 93 16.72 3.04 1.56
C GLU A 93 16.30 3.73 2.88
N PRO A 94 17.23 4.02 3.81
CA PRO A 94 16.88 4.54 5.14
C PRO A 94 16.16 5.89 5.11
N TYR A 95 16.15 6.55 3.96
CA TYR A 95 15.45 7.80 3.71
C TYR A 95 13.97 7.62 3.34
N ALA A 96 13.58 6.41 2.92
CA ALA A 96 12.28 6.17 2.28
C ALA A 96 11.31 5.40 3.17
N SER A 97 11.77 4.32 3.75
CA SER A 97 10.98 3.46 4.63
C SER A 97 11.87 2.77 5.67
N GLY A 98 11.27 2.14 6.65
CA GLY A 98 12.03 1.40 7.68
C GLY A 98 11.16 1.05 8.87
N ILE A 99 11.78 0.35 9.83
CA ILE A 99 11.10 -0.16 11.03
C ILE A 99 10.50 0.93 11.93
N GLY A 100 10.90 2.20 11.74
CA GLY A 100 10.29 3.36 12.40
C GLY A 100 9.09 3.96 11.67
N GLY A 101 8.63 3.33 10.60
CA GLY A 101 7.47 3.72 9.80
C GLY A 101 6.32 2.75 9.89
N GLY A 102 5.48 2.78 8.86
CA GLY A 102 4.36 1.87 8.70
C GLY A 102 4.06 1.61 7.23
N GLY A 103 2.91 0.98 6.98
CA GLY A 103 2.56 0.63 5.62
C GLY A 103 1.22 -0.09 5.48
N SER A 104 1.02 -0.67 4.32
CA SER A 104 -0.14 -1.49 3.99
C SER A 104 0.25 -2.57 3.00
N THR A 105 -0.36 -3.75 3.15
CA THR A 105 -0.11 -4.91 2.29
C THR A 105 -1.42 -5.47 1.76
N LEU A 106 -1.42 -5.88 0.51
CA LEU A 106 -2.43 -6.74 -0.10
C LEU A 106 -1.80 -8.07 -0.48
N LEU A 107 -2.52 -9.15 -0.28
CA LEU A 107 -2.13 -10.46 -0.78
C LEU A 107 -3.33 -11.25 -1.28
N ALA A 108 -3.09 -12.07 -2.29
CA ALA A 108 -4.08 -12.96 -2.87
C ALA A 108 -3.40 -14.14 -3.57
N SER A 109 -4.12 -15.24 -3.74
CA SER A 109 -3.66 -16.38 -4.52
C SER A 109 -4.83 -16.98 -5.32
N PRO A 110 -4.59 -17.92 -6.25
CA PRO A 110 -5.69 -18.61 -6.94
C PRO A 110 -6.67 -19.36 -6.01
N SER A 111 -6.31 -19.56 -4.74
CA SER A 111 -7.12 -20.23 -3.72
C SER A 111 -7.56 -19.33 -2.57
N MET A 112 -7.20 -18.04 -2.60
CA MET A 112 -7.47 -17.08 -1.53
C MET A 112 -7.87 -15.74 -2.14
N ASP A 113 -9.07 -15.27 -1.79
CA ASP A 113 -9.53 -13.94 -2.15
C ASP A 113 -8.57 -12.86 -1.62
N PRO A 114 -8.53 -11.66 -2.23
CA PRO A 114 -7.67 -10.58 -1.75
C PRO A 114 -7.95 -10.20 -0.30
N VAL A 115 -6.90 -10.19 0.52
CA VAL A 115 -6.92 -9.68 1.89
C VAL A 115 -5.95 -8.51 2.01
N GLY A 116 -6.25 -7.58 2.93
CA GLY A 116 -5.45 -6.38 3.15
C GLY A 116 -5.14 -6.17 4.62
N TYR A 117 -3.96 -5.63 4.88
CA TYR A 117 -3.47 -5.27 6.21
C TYR A 117 -3.04 -3.81 6.23
N ASP A 118 -3.46 -3.09 7.27
CA ASP A 118 -3.09 -1.70 7.53
C ASP A 118 -2.32 -1.62 8.85
N TYR A 119 -1.00 -1.47 8.73
CA TYR A 119 -0.07 -1.28 9.84
C TYR A 119 0.56 0.11 9.80
N ARG A 120 -0.24 1.12 9.43
CA ARG A 120 0.22 2.51 9.46
C ARG A 120 0.18 3.08 10.86
N GLU A 121 0.86 4.20 10.98
CA GLU A 121 1.06 4.91 12.23
C GLU A 121 -0.24 5.51 12.76
N VAL A 122 -0.41 5.44 14.06
CA VAL A 122 -1.57 5.97 14.77
C VAL A 122 -1.21 7.11 15.70
N VAL A 123 -2.19 7.96 15.98
CA VAL A 123 -2.10 8.98 17.04
C VAL A 123 -2.01 8.31 18.40
N ALA A 124 -1.08 8.76 19.23
CA ALA A 124 -0.90 8.26 20.59
C ALA A 124 -2.18 8.32 21.43
N ALA A 125 -2.26 7.44 22.46
CA ALA A 125 -3.45 7.29 23.31
C ALA A 125 -3.86 8.58 24.05
N ASP A 126 -2.94 9.50 24.28
CA ASP A 126 -3.21 10.81 24.91
C ASP A 126 -3.70 11.87 23.90
N GLY A 127 -3.69 11.54 22.60
CA GLY A 127 -4.11 12.42 21.50
C GLY A 127 -3.08 13.49 21.13
N ASN A 128 -1.86 13.40 21.67
CA ASN A 128 -0.80 14.36 21.36
C ASN A 128 -0.17 14.03 20.00
N ILE A 129 0.05 15.06 19.18
CA ILE A 129 0.88 14.99 17.98
C ILE A 129 2.14 15.82 18.27
N PRO A 130 3.32 15.21 18.29
CA PRO A 130 4.57 15.93 18.48
C PRO A 130 4.87 16.86 17.29
N ASP A 131 5.70 17.88 17.50
CA ASP A 131 6.10 18.81 16.43
C ASP A 131 6.80 18.08 15.27
N SER A 132 7.43 16.94 15.53
CA SER A 132 8.00 16.04 14.51
C SER A 132 6.96 15.37 13.61
N GLY A 133 5.70 15.30 14.03
CA GLY A 133 4.67 14.52 13.34
C GLY A 133 4.78 13.02 13.52
N THR A 134 5.62 12.54 14.43
CA THR A 134 5.86 11.11 14.66
C THR A 134 4.61 10.42 15.18
N GLY A 135 4.17 9.38 14.48
CA GLY A 135 3.16 8.43 14.92
C GLY A 135 3.77 7.13 15.45
N VAL A 136 2.96 6.33 16.13
CA VAL A 136 3.40 5.01 16.61
C VAL A 136 3.78 4.14 15.43
N PRO A 137 5.03 3.68 15.31
CA PRO A 137 5.47 2.88 14.18
C PRO A 137 4.75 1.52 14.12
N GLY A 138 4.30 1.12 12.94
CA GLY A 138 3.54 -0.12 12.77
C GLY A 138 4.22 -1.20 11.92
N MET A 139 5.32 -0.88 11.22
CA MET A 139 5.92 -1.83 10.28
C MET A 139 6.29 -3.16 10.92
N VAL A 140 6.89 -3.15 12.11
CA VAL A 140 7.35 -4.40 12.76
C VAL A 140 6.17 -5.30 13.14
N ASP A 141 5.08 -4.73 13.68
CA ASP A 141 3.86 -5.47 14.01
C ASP A 141 3.15 -5.98 12.74
N GLY A 142 3.12 -5.16 11.68
CA GLY A 142 2.61 -5.58 10.37
C GLY A 142 3.34 -6.78 9.81
N MET A 143 4.67 -6.77 9.84
CA MET A 143 5.48 -7.91 9.38
C MET A 143 5.27 -9.13 10.29
N ALA A 144 5.12 -8.94 11.60
CA ALA A 144 4.85 -10.03 12.54
C ALA A 144 3.47 -10.66 12.30
N THR A 145 2.44 -9.85 12.10
CA THR A 145 1.08 -10.31 11.78
C THR A 145 1.06 -11.10 10.46
N LEU A 146 1.68 -10.58 9.40
CA LEU A 146 1.79 -11.28 8.12
C LEU A 146 2.54 -12.61 8.27
N HIS A 147 3.61 -12.63 9.07
CA HIS A 147 4.37 -13.85 9.34
C HIS A 147 3.55 -14.88 10.13
N GLU A 148 2.83 -14.47 11.19
CA GLU A 148 2.01 -15.39 12.00
C GLU A 148 0.87 -16.01 11.18
N GLU A 149 0.24 -15.25 10.30
CA GLU A 149 -0.94 -15.69 9.55
C GLU A 149 -0.60 -16.42 8.23
N HIS A 150 0.50 -16.03 7.57
CA HIS A 150 0.80 -16.46 6.21
C HIS A 150 2.24 -16.92 6.00
N GLY A 151 3.16 -16.66 6.94
CA GLY A 151 4.55 -17.06 6.83
C GLY A 151 4.77 -18.58 6.95
N SER A 152 5.88 -19.06 6.46
CA SER A 152 6.26 -20.47 6.47
C SER A 152 7.66 -20.76 7.02
N MET A 153 8.54 -19.76 7.06
CA MET A 153 9.91 -19.85 7.59
C MET A 153 9.99 -19.32 9.02
N GLU A 154 11.11 -19.60 9.71
CA GLU A 154 11.36 -19.05 11.03
C GLU A 154 11.64 -17.54 10.93
N TRP A 155 11.05 -16.73 11.82
CA TRP A 155 11.18 -15.28 11.84
C TRP A 155 12.62 -14.76 11.72
N ALA A 156 13.56 -15.37 12.46
CA ALA A 156 14.97 -14.96 12.45
C ALA A 156 15.66 -15.17 11.09
N GLU A 157 15.18 -16.13 10.30
CA GLU A 157 15.73 -16.40 8.95
C GLU A 157 15.36 -15.26 7.99
N LEU A 158 14.17 -14.65 8.16
CA LEU A 158 13.71 -13.55 7.32
C LEU A 158 14.50 -12.25 7.57
N LEU A 159 15.05 -12.06 8.77
CA LEU A 159 15.84 -10.89 9.12
C LEU A 159 17.34 -11.05 8.79
N ALA A 160 17.79 -12.28 8.56
CA ALA A 160 19.22 -12.56 8.37
C ALA A 160 19.85 -11.77 7.20
N PRO A 161 19.25 -11.63 6.00
CA PRO A 161 19.83 -10.84 4.92
C PRO A 161 19.96 -9.36 5.27
N SER A 162 18.99 -8.81 5.97
CA SER A 162 18.99 -7.39 6.40
C SER A 162 20.05 -7.13 7.46
N ILE A 163 20.25 -8.06 8.38
CA ILE A 163 21.31 -7.99 9.40
C ILE A 163 22.69 -8.00 8.72
N GLU A 164 22.90 -8.86 7.72
CA GLU A 164 24.15 -8.91 6.96
C GLU A 164 24.40 -7.61 6.21
N LEU A 165 23.40 -7.06 5.50
CA LEU A 165 23.50 -5.78 4.80
C LEU A 165 23.83 -4.61 5.75
N ALA A 166 23.25 -4.58 6.94
CA ALA A 166 23.49 -3.51 7.91
C ALA A 166 24.88 -3.62 8.55
N ASP A 167 25.35 -4.85 8.85
CA ASP A 167 26.61 -5.14 9.56
C ASP A 167 27.84 -5.12 8.65
N GLU A 168 27.74 -5.74 7.46
CA GLU A 168 28.84 -5.77 6.48
C GLU A 168 28.85 -4.53 5.59
N GLY A 169 27.69 -3.87 5.45
CA GLY A 169 27.50 -2.67 4.64
C GLY A 169 27.16 -2.99 3.18
N PHE A 170 26.60 -1.99 2.51
CA PHE A 170 26.26 -2.02 1.09
C PHE A 170 26.83 -0.81 0.35
N GLU A 171 26.85 -0.86 -0.97
CA GLU A 171 27.35 0.23 -1.80
C GLU A 171 26.33 1.37 -1.91
N VAL A 172 26.71 2.58 -1.55
CA VAL A 172 25.89 3.79 -1.70
C VAL A 172 25.64 4.05 -3.18
N THR A 173 24.36 4.08 -3.57
CA THR A 173 23.94 4.39 -4.94
C THR A 173 24.05 5.89 -5.26
N GLU A 174 23.93 6.25 -6.55
CA GLU A 174 23.85 7.67 -6.95
C GLU A 174 22.61 8.34 -6.37
N LEU A 175 21.48 7.63 -6.26
CA LEU A 175 20.25 8.14 -5.70
C LEU A 175 20.39 8.39 -4.19
N LEU A 176 20.91 7.44 -3.43
CA LEU A 176 21.13 7.60 -2.00
C LEU A 176 22.12 8.75 -1.72
N ALA A 177 23.21 8.85 -2.49
CA ALA A 177 24.16 9.96 -2.38
C ALA A 177 23.49 11.33 -2.63
N GLN A 178 22.59 11.42 -3.60
CA GLN A 178 21.79 12.63 -3.84
C GLN A 178 20.85 12.93 -2.66
N ARG A 179 20.25 11.91 -2.01
CA ARG A 179 19.38 12.08 -0.84
C ARG A 179 20.14 12.60 0.39
N PHE A 180 21.41 12.26 0.54
CA PHE A 180 22.27 12.87 1.59
C PHE A 180 22.46 14.38 1.41
N GLU A 181 22.40 14.88 0.17
CA GLU A 181 22.66 16.28 -0.17
C GLU A 181 21.39 17.11 -0.42
N SER A 182 20.25 16.45 -0.59
CA SER A 182 18.97 17.07 -0.96
C SER A 182 17.90 16.87 0.12
N ASP A 183 16.80 17.56 -0.03
CA ASP A 183 15.63 17.49 0.84
C ASP A 183 16.04 17.70 2.32
N TRP A 184 15.59 16.85 3.24
CA TRP A 184 15.95 16.91 4.65
C TRP A 184 17.29 16.21 4.98
N GLY A 185 17.94 15.56 4.01
CA GLY A 185 19.15 14.75 4.20
C GLY A 185 20.23 15.43 5.04
N PRO A 186 20.73 16.65 4.70
CA PRO A 186 21.79 17.29 5.47
C PRO A 186 21.44 17.54 6.94
N ALA A 187 20.17 17.77 7.26
CA ALA A 187 19.71 17.95 8.63
C ALA A 187 19.60 16.60 9.35
N SER A 188 18.96 15.62 8.71
CA SER A 188 18.65 14.31 9.28
C SER A 188 19.90 13.46 9.57
N ILE A 189 20.90 13.47 8.67
CA ILE A 189 22.17 12.75 8.90
C ILE A 189 23.19 13.53 9.73
N SER A 190 22.86 14.78 10.13
CA SER A 190 23.77 15.62 10.91
C SER A 190 24.11 14.97 12.24
N GLY A 191 25.40 14.71 12.47
CA GLY A 191 25.88 14.07 13.68
C GLY A 191 25.88 12.53 13.65
N LEU A 192 25.30 11.92 12.65
CA LEU A 192 25.34 10.46 12.42
C LEU A 192 26.61 10.10 11.65
N GLY A 193 27.65 9.69 12.38
CA GLY A 193 29.01 9.53 11.83
C GLY A 193 29.15 8.50 10.73
N HIS A 194 28.32 7.46 10.72
CA HIS A 194 28.34 6.39 9.74
C HIS A 194 27.84 6.82 8.34
N PHE A 195 27.03 7.89 8.24
CA PHE A 195 26.65 8.50 6.96
C PHE A 195 27.72 9.45 6.39
N HIS A 196 28.87 9.57 7.06
CA HIS A 196 29.92 10.52 6.67
C HIS A 196 31.29 9.86 6.50
N SER A 197 32.02 10.33 5.51
CA SER A 197 33.46 10.04 5.33
C SER A 197 34.25 11.35 5.33
N TRP A 198 35.25 11.47 6.21
CA TRP A 198 36.07 12.69 6.38
C TRP A 198 35.25 13.97 6.64
N GLY A 199 34.05 13.83 7.25
CA GLY A 199 33.15 14.94 7.58
C GLY A 199 32.33 15.47 6.41
N GLN A 200 32.24 14.73 5.33
CA GLN A 200 31.30 14.93 4.21
C GLN A 200 30.35 13.74 4.14
N PRO A 201 29.12 13.91 3.66
CA PRO A 201 28.24 12.80 3.35
C PRO A 201 28.93 11.74 2.48
N LEU A 202 28.54 10.48 2.63
CA LEU A 202 29.03 9.41 1.76
C LEU A 202 28.64 9.70 0.31
N SER A 203 29.52 9.30 -0.61
CA SER A 203 29.34 9.45 -2.05
C SER A 203 28.98 8.11 -2.69
N ALA A 204 28.44 8.14 -3.89
CA ALA A 204 28.19 6.92 -4.67
C ALA A 204 29.46 6.08 -4.80
N GLY A 205 29.36 4.78 -4.53
CA GLY A 205 30.45 3.83 -4.49
C GLY A 205 31.17 3.71 -3.13
N ASP A 206 30.85 4.57 -2.14
CA ASP A 206 31.28 4.35 -0.76
C ASP A 206 30.45 3.21 -0.13
N THR A 207 30.95 2.62 0.96
CA THR A 207 30.21 1.60 1.71
C THR A 207 29.53 2.24 2.92
N LEU A 208 28.23 2.04 3.07
CA LEU A 208 27.47 2.41 4.26
C LEU A 208 27.30 1.19 5.17
N VAL A 209 27.79 1.31 6.41
CA VAL A 209 27.63 0.31 7.48
C VAL A 209 26.78 0.93 8.58
N GLN A 210 25.78 0.20 9.07
CA GLN A 210 24.78 0.67 10.04
C GLN A 210 24.76 -0.25 11.28
N GLU A 211 25.86 -0.18 12.08
CA GLU A 211 26.09 -1.08 13.23
C GLU A 211 24.93 -1.06 14.24
N ASP A 212 24.37 0.13 14.53
CA ASP A 212 23.27 0.28 15.50
C ASP A 212 21.97 -0.36 14.96
N LEU A 213 21.69 -0.21 13.65
CA LEU A 213 20.54 -0.88 13.01
C LEU A 213 20.71 -2.40 12.99
N ALA A 214 21.93 -2.88 12.72
CA ALA A 214 22.25 -4.31 12.77
C ALA A 214 22.01 -4.90 14.17
N GLU A 215 22.32 -4.14 15.26
CA GLU A 215 22.03 -4.57 16.63
C GLU A 215 20.53 -4.64 16.90
N THR A 216 19.77 -3.64 16.48
CA THR A 216 18.31 -3.63 16.59
C THR A 216 17.67 -4.79 15.83
N LEU A 217 18.09 -5.04 14.58
CA LEU A 217 17.57 -6.17 13.78
C LEU A 217 17.93 -7.54 14.40
N ARG A 218 19.12 -7.67 15.01
CA ARG A 218 19.47 -8.89 15.77
C ARG A 218 18.58 -9.07 16.99
N THR A 219 18.29 -8.00 17.72
CA THR A 219 17.37 -8.04 18.86
C THR A 219 15.99 -8.51 18.42
N LEU A 220 15.45 -7.98 17.31
CA LEU A 220 14.19 -8.43 16.74
C LEU A 220 14.22 -9.89 16.29
N ALA A 221 15.36 -10.37 15.76
CA ALA A 221 15.53 -11.76 15.34
C ALA A 221 15.62 -12.73 16.52
N GLU A 222 16.26 -12.32 17.62
CA GLU A 222 16.54 -13.17 18.80
C GLU A 222 15.41 -13.16 19.84
N GLU A 223 14.83 -11.98 20.11
CA GLU A 223 13.83 -11.78 21.16
C GLU A 223 12.39 -11.74 20.60
N GLY A 224 12.25 -11.59 19.28
CA GLY A 224 10.95 -11.49 18.59
C GLY A 224 10.46 -10.06 18.36
N PRO A 225 9.40 -9.91 17.53
CA PRO A 225 8.86 -8.60 17.16
C PRO A 225 8.26 -7.84 18.35
N GLU A 226 7.83 -8.54 19.40
CA GLU A 226 7.25 -7.94 20.61
C GLU A 226 8.27 -7.06 21.35
N ASP A 227 9.58 -7.25 21.19
CA ASP A 227 10.60 -6.40 21.82
C ASP A 227 10.50 -4.94 21.34
N PHE A 228 10.05 -4.73 20.09
CA PHE A 228 9.82 -3.39 19.54
C PHE A 228 8.75 -2.59 20.29
N TYR A 229 7.75 -3.27 20.86
CA TYR A 229 6.60 -2.65 21.51
C TYR A 229 6.60 -2.74 23.03
N THR A 230 7.29 -3.74 23.60
CA THR A 230 7.26 -3.99 25.06
C THR A 230 8.62 -4.34 25.66
N GLY A 231 9.69 -4.48 24.84
CA GLY A 231 11.02 -4.86 25.30
C GLY A 231 12.03 -3.72 25.29
N SER A 232 13.28 -4.04 25.01
CA SER A 232 14.40 -3.09 25.09
C SER A 232 14.32 -1.99 24.02
N ILE A 233 13.82 -2.30 22.83
CA ILE A 233 13.61 -1.29 21.76
C ILE A 233 12.49 -0.33 22.20
N ALA A 234 11.40 -0.84 22.78
CA ALA A 234 10.31 0.00 23.32
C ALA A 234 10.80 0.95 24.42
N GLU A 235 11.77 0.52 25.28
CA GLU A 235 12.36 1.38 26.31
C GLU A 235 13.07 2.60 25.69
N GLU A 236 13.75 2.43 24.56
CA GLU A 236 14.39 3.52 23.81
C GLU A 236 13.35 4.40 23.10
N LEU A 237 12.40 3.82 22.38
CA LEU A 237 11.32 4.52 21.68
C LEU A 237 10.47 5.37 22.66
N SER A 238 10.25 4.89 23.87
CA SER A 238 9.47 5.62 24.88
C SER A 238 10.13 6.91 25.40
N GLN A 239 11.36 7.21 24.99
CA GLN A 239 12.03 8.49 25.28
C GLN A 239 11.71 9.57 24.24
N VAL A 240 11.14 9.16 23.09
CA VAL A 240 10.75 10.07 22.00
C VAL A 240 9.41 10.71 22.34
N ASP A 241 9.26 12.00 22.05
CA ASP A 241 8.00 12.72 22.24
C ASP A 241 6.90 12.11 21.35
N GLY A 242 5.73 11.87 21.94
CA GLY A 242 4.61 11.21 21.27
C GLY A 242 4.61 9.67 21.33
N LEU A 243 5.68 9.04 21.82
CA LEU A 243 5.79 7.58 21.93
C LEU A 243 5.93 7.16 23.41
N ASP A 244 4.84 6.91 24.10
CA ASP A 244 4.89 6.36 25.46
C ASP A 244 4.75 4.83 25.46
N ALA A 245 5.27 4.18 26.50
CA ALA A 245 5.31 2.72 26.59
C ALA A 245 3.90 2.07 26.57
N GLN A 246 2.85 2.76 27.00
CA GLN A 246 1.50 2.22 26.96
C GLN A 246 0.94 2.27 25.52
N THR A 247 1.19 3.36 24.83
CA THR A 247 0.76 3.53 23.43
C THR A 247 1.47 2.52 22.53
N LEU A 248 2.80 2.33 22.71
CA LEU A 248 3.55 1.29 22.02
C LEU A 248 2.95 -0.10 22.28
N ALA A 249 2.77 -0.48 23.54
CA ALA A 249 2.25 -1.80 23.92
C ALA A 249 0.80 -2.09 23.48
N ASN A 250 0.05 -1.10 23.04
CA ASN A 250 -1.32 -1.24 22.57
C ASN A 250 -1.43 -1.16 21.04
N TYR A 251 -0.32 -1.04 20.33
CA TYR A 251 -0.36 -1.04 18.88
C TYR A 251 -0.75 -2.43 18.36
N GLU A 252 -1.64 -2.46 17.38
CA GLU A 252 -2.09 -3.67 16.69
C GLU A 252 -2.29 -3.36 15.20
N THR A 253 -1.81 -4.25 14.34
CA THR A 253 -2.09 -4.24 12.90
C THR A 253 -3.54 -4.59 12.65
N GLU A 254 -4.17 -3.91 11.72
CA GLU A 254 -5.58 -4.15 11.37
C GLU A 254 -5.71 -4.93 10.06
N GLU A 255 -6.56 -5.96 10.04
CA GLU A 255 -7.06 -6.48 8.78
C GLU A 255 -8.00 -5.45 8.16
N ALA A 256 -7.65 -4.94 6.98
CA ALA A 256 -8.37 -3.89 6.26
C ALA A 256 -8.85 -4.43 4.91
N PRO A 257 -10.10 -4.92 4.82
CA PRO A 257 -10.63 -5.48 3.58
C PRO A 257 -10.44 -4.52 2.40
N PRO A 258 -9.78 -4.95 1.31
CA PRO A 258 -9.45 -4.07 0.20
C PRO A 258 -10.71 -3.59 -0.53
N VAL A 259 -10.56 -2.52 -1.29
CA VAL A 259 -11.60 -2.02 -2.20
C VAL A 259 -11.31 -2.49 -3.61
N SER A 260 -12.35 -2.75 -4.40
CA SER A 260 -12.18 -3.16 -5.78
C SER A 260 -13.17 -2.49 -6.73
N GLY A 261 -12.86 -2.55 -8.03
CA GLY A 261 -13.76 -2.11 -9.09
C GLY A 261 -13.27 -2.55 -10.46
N THR A 262 -14.20 -2.63 -11.40
CA THR A 262 -13.91 -3.05 -12.77
C THR A 262 -13.07 -2.02 -13.51
N PHE A 263 -12.10 -2.50 -14.29
CA PHE A 263 -11.26 -1.70 -15.17
C PHE A 263 -10.90 -2.51 -16.42
N GLY A 264 -11.41 -2.11 -17.59
CA GLY A 264 -11.30 -2.91 -18.81
C GLY A 264 -11.96 -4.29 -18.61
N GLU A 265 -11.19 -5.34 -18.85
CA GLU A 265 -11.62 -6.74 -18.62
C GLU A 265 -11.20 -7.30 -17.25
N TYR A 266 -10.62 -6.46 -16.41
CA TYR A 266 -10.02 -6.83 -15.12
C TYR A 266 -10.85 -6.30 -13.94
N GLU A 267 -10.54 -6.84 -12.77
CA GLU A 267 -10.88 -6.25 -11.48
C GLU A 267 -9.61 -5.66 -10.85
N PHE A 268 -9.62 -4.35 -10.61
CA PHE A 268 -8.53 -3.66 -9.92
C PHE A 268 -8.84 -3.61 -8.44
N VAL A 269 -7.94 -4.13 -7.63
CA VAL A 269 -8.05 -4.22 -6.16
C VAL A 269 -6.97 -3.36 -5.53
N SER A 270 -7.33 -2.55 -4.54
CA SER A 270 -6.37 -1.67 -3.86
C SER A 270 -6.71 -1.47 -2.39
N ALA A 271 -5.82 -0.81 -1.65
CA ALA A 271 -5.93 -0.64 -0.21
C ALA A 271 -7.19 0.15 0.21
N ALA A 272 -7.79 -0.26 1.32
CA ALA A 272 -8.95 0.39 1.92
C ALA A 272 -8.65 1.82 2.41
N PRO A 273 -9.68 2.69 2.59
CA PRO A 273 -9.52 3.94 3.30
C PRO A 273 -8.91 3.74 4.71
N PRO A 274 -8.18 4.75 5.21
CA PRO A 274 -7.97 6.09 4.70
C PRO A 274 -6.91 6.17 3.59
N LEU A 275 -6.48 5.04 3.02
CA LEU A 275 -5.65 4.98 1.82
C LEU A 275 -6.48 5.20 0.53
N PRO A 276 -5.86 5.61 -0.58
CA PRO A 276 -6.57 6.16 -1.73
C PRO A 276 -7.11 5.09 -2.71
N GLY A 277 -7.16 3.80 -2.36
CA GLY A 277 -7.53 2.73 -3.30
C GLY A 277 -8.84 2.98 -4.04
N ALA A 278 -9.91 3.39 -3.33
CA ALA A 278 -11.18 3.74 -3.98
C ALA A 278 -11.06 4.96 -4.92
N ALA A 279 -10.16 5.92 -4.63
CA ALA A 279 -9.90 7.04 -5.52
C ALA A 279 -9.09 6.62 -6.77
N VAL A 280 -8.19 5.63 -6.63
CA VAL A 280 -7.48 5.04 -7.79
C VAL A 280 -8.47 4.33 -8.71
N VAL A 281 -9.36 3.48 -8.16
CA VAL A 281 -10.44 2.84 -8.93
C VAL A 281 -11.28 3.89 -9.63
N GLN A 282 -11.73 4.93 -8.91
CA GLN A 282 -12.51 6.02 -9.48
C GLN A 282 -11.77 6.71 -10.64
N GLN A 283 -10.50 7.02 -10.45
CA GLN A 283 -9.67 7.66 -11.47
C GLN A 283 -9.54 6.78 -12.73
N LEU A 284 -9.28 5.49 -12.58
CA LEU A 284 -9.19 4.54 -13.68
C LEU A 284 -10.50 4.46 -14.47
N GLN A 285 -11.63 4.28 -13.79
CA GLN A 285 -12.95 4.17 -14.42
C GLN A 285 -13.38 5.46 -15.14
N ILE A 286 -13.09 6.63 -14.56
CA ILE A 286 -13.35 7.92 -15.22
C ILE A 286 -12.45 8.09 -16.44
N ALA A 287 -11.15 7.79 -16.33
CA ALA A 287 -10.21 7.90 -17.45
C ALA A 287 -10.60 6.97 -18.61
N GLU A 288 -11.01 5.73 -18.32
CA GLU A 288 -11.55 4.79 -19.29
C GLU A 288 -12.80 5.36 -19.99
N SER A 289 -13.77 5.85 -19.24
CA SER A 289 -15.02 6.42 -19.77
C SER A 289 -14.81 7.66 -20.64
N LEU A 290 -13.74 8.44 -20.38
CA LEU A 290 -13.34 9.59 -21.19
C LEU A 290 -12.58 9.18 -22.46
N GLY A 291 -12.20 7.90 -22.63
CA GLY A 291 -11.49 7.38 -23.78
C GLY A 291 -9.97 7.49 -23.68
N ALA A 292 -9.40 7.48 -22.48
CA ALA A 292 -7.95 7.50 -22.30
C ALA A 292 -7.27 6.27 -22.94
N GLY A 293 -7.96 5.11 -22.99
CA GLY A 293 -7.50 3.90 -23.68
C GLY A 293 -7.36 4.03 -25.19
N ASP A 294 -8.02 5.00 -25.81
CA ASP A 294 -7.93 5.28 -27.25
C ASP A 294 -6.80 6.28 -27.61
N SER A 295 -6.13 6.83 -26.59
CA SER A 295 -5.17 7.92 -26.73
C SER A 295 -3.75 7.47 -26.38
N ALA A 296 -2.76 7.84 -27.19
CA ALA A 296 -1.38 7.47 -26.90
C ALA A 296 -0.86 8.18 -25.63
N PRO A 297 -0.12 7.49 -24.74
CA PRO A 297 0.51 8.11 -23.59
C PRO A 297 1.30 9.38 -23.94
N GLY A 298 1.10 10.46 -23.18
CA GLY A 298 1.73 11.76 -23.44
C GLY A 298 1.10 12.60 -24.55
N SER A 299 0.06 12.12 -25.24
CA SER A 299 -0.72 12.95 -26.17
C SER A 299 -1.62 13.94 -25.42
N ALA A 300 -2.09 14.99 -26.12
CA ALA A 300 -2.96 16.00 -25.52
C ALA A 300 -4.28 15.38 -24.98
N ASP A 301 -4.91 14.51 -25.75
CA ASP A 301 -6.16 13.85 -25.33
C ASP A 301 -5.92 12.94 -24.10
N TYR A 302 -4.82 12.17 -24.10
CA TYR A 302 -4.45 11.33 -22.95
C TYR A 302 -4.26 12.15 -21.67
N ILE A 303 -3.46 13.22 -21.75
CA ILE A 303 -3.20 14.13 -20.64
C ILE A 303 -4.50 14.78 -20.16
N ASP A 304 -5.36 15.19 -21.07
CA ASP A 304 -6.64 15.82 -20.71
C ASP A 304 -7.56 14.85 -19.99
N HIS A 305 -7.73 13.63 -20.49
CA HIS A 305 -8.61 12.61 -19.92
C HIS A 305 -8.14 12.18 -18.52
N THR A 306 -6.85 11.86 -18.37
CA THR A 306 -6.30 11.40 -17.09
C THR A 306 -6.23 12.50 -16.05
N SER A 307 -5.90 13.74 -16.46
CA SER A 307 -5.93 14.90 -15.55
C SER A 307 -7.34 15.23 -15.05
N ASN A 308 -8.37 15.10 -15.91
CA ASN A 308 -9.77 15.26 -15.49
C ASN A 308 -10.20 14.17 -14.52
N ALA A 309 -9.85 12.93 -14.79
CA ALA A 309 -10.12 11.81 -13.90
C ALA A 309 -9.48 12.04 -12.52
N TRP A 310 -8.21 12.44 -12.50
CA TRP A 310 -7.50 12.76 -11.27
C TRP A 310 -8.15 13.89 -10.47
N GLN A 311 -8.50 15.01 -11.12
CA GLN A 311 -9.15 16.12 -10.41
C GLN A 311 -10.44 15.68 -9.70
N THR A 312 -11.21 14.79 -10.32
CA THR A 312 -12.43 14.25 -9.72
C THR A 312 -12.11 13.33 -8.54
N ALA A 313 -11.18 12.40 -8.70
CA ALA A 313 -10.78 11.46 -7.66
C ALA A 313 -10.12 12.20 -6.46
N ASN A 314 -9.24 13.16 -6.71
CA ASN A 314 -8.61 13.97 -5.67
C ASN A 314 -9.64 14.82 -4.88
N GLN A 315 -10.67 15.32 -5.55
CA GLN A 315 -11.78 16.00 -4.88
C GLN A 315 -12.55 15.03 -3.97
N SER A 316 -12.76 13.79 -4.42
CA SER A 316 -13.40 12.75 -3.59
C SER A 316 -12.58 12.42 -2.34
N VAL A 317 -11.25 12.40 -2.45
CA VAL A 317 -10.37 12.24 -1.27
C VAL A 317 -10.61 13.40 -0.29
N SER A 318 -10.60 14.64 -0.77
CA SER A 318 -10.82 15.81 0.08
C SER A 318 -12.21 15.85 0.73
N ASP A 319 -13.23 15.37 0.04
CA ASP A 319 -14.62 15.46 0.50
C ASP A 319 -15.01 14.31 1.45
N HIS A 320 -14.39 13.12 1.32
CA HIS A 320 -14.92 11.90 1.93
C HIS A 320 -13.90 11.07 2.72
N PHE A 321 -12.59 11.15 2.40
CA PHE A 321 -11.63 10.20 2.96
C PHE A 321 -11.27 10.53 4.41
N GLY A 322 -11.13 9.52 5.18
CA GLY A 322 -10.70 9.49 6.57
C GLY A 322 -10.66 8.05 7.05
N ASP A 323 -10.21 7.86 8.26
CA ASP A 323 -10.15 6.57 8.91
C ASP A 323 -11.58 6.01 9.11
N PRO A 324 -11.90 4.80 8.57
CA PRO A 324 -13.24 4.21 8.63
C PRO A 324 -13.77 3.97 10.03
N ASP A 325 -12.93 3.84 11.02
CA ASP A 325 -13.34 3.69 12.42
C ASP A 325 -13.95 4.99 12.98
N PHE A 326 -13.69 6.13 12.35
CA PHE A 326 -14.13 7.45 12.78
C PHE A 326 -15.12 8.11 11.83
N VAL A 327 -15.07 7.78 10.52
CA VAL A 327 -15.92 8.40 9.50
C VAL A 327 -16.41 7.37 8.48
N ASP A 328 -17.57 7.61 7.91
CA ASP A 328 -18.15 6.77 6.84
C ASP A 328 -17.60 7.22 5.47
N VAL A 329 -16.83 6.36 4.82
CA VAL A 329 -16.28 6.60 3.47
C VAL A 329 -17.13 5.85 2.45
N PRO A 330 -17.75 6.52 1.45
CA PRO A 330 -18.69 5.89 0.51
C PRO A 330 -17.98 5.09 -0.59
N THR A 331 -17.21 4.07 -0.20
CA THR A 331 -16.38 3.25 -1.11
C THR A 331 -17.18 2.63 -2.24
N ASP A 332 -18.35 2.05 -1.97
CA ASP A 332 -19.21 1.44 -2.98
C ASP A 332 -19.61 2.43 -4.09
N GLN A 333 -19.84 3.70 -3.73
CA GLN A 333 -20.16 4.74 -4.72
C GLN A 333 -18.93 5.17 -5.51
N LEU A 334 -17.76 5.24 -4.85
CA LEU A 334 -16.51 5.68 -5.47
C LEU A 334 -15.94 4.63 -6.43
N THR A 335 -16.28 3.34 -6.24
CA THR A 335 -15.84 2.24 -7.10
C THR A 335 -16.90 1.76 -8.10
N ASP A 336 -18.08 2.40 -8.13
CA ASP A 336 -19.15 2.06 -9.07
C ASP A 336 -18.92 2.67 -10.45
N ALA A 337 -18.68 1.83 -11.45
CA ALA A 337 -18.33 2.23 -12.81
C ALA A 337 -19.40 3.09 -13.50
N ASP A 338 -20.69 2.80 -13.28
CA ASP A 338 -21.79 3.58 -13.86
C ASP A 338 -21.87 4.99 -13.26
N SER A 339 -21.65 5.11 -11.95
CA SER A 339 -21.57 6.39 -11.25
C SER A 339 -20.37 7.21 -11.74
N ASN A 340 -19.21 6.59 -11.91
CA ASN A 340 -18.00 7.23 -12.36
C ASN A 340 -18.07 7.66 -13.83
N ALA A 341 -18.64 6.85 -14.70
CA ALA A 341 -18.89 7.23 -16.09
C ALA A 341 -19.85 8.44 -16.21
N ASN A 342 -20.83 8.56 -15.33
CA ASN A 342 -21.74 9.71 -15.30
C ASN A 342 -21.10 10.97 -14.68
N SER A 343 -20.06 10.81 -13.88
CA SER A 343 -19.28 11.90 -13.25
C SER A 343 -18.19 12.47 -14.17
N ALA A 344 -17.92 11.81 -15.29
CA ALA A 344 -16.96 12.18 -16.29
C ALA A 344 -17.43 13.41 -17.09
N GLU A 345 -17.35 14.60 -16.50
CA GLU A 345 -17.60 15.84 -17.23
C GLU A 345 -16.30 16.34 -17.89
N PRO A 346 -16.34 16.74 -19.18
CA PRO A 346 -15.17 17.37 -19.82
C PRO A 346 -14.73 18.59 -19.02
N ALA A 347 -13.44 18.74 -18.76
CA ALA A 347 -12.84 19.80 -17.93
C ALA A 347 -13.13 21.26 -18.36
N SER A 348 -13.83 21.46 -19.48
CA SER A 348 -14.31 22.78 -19.90
C SER A 348 -15.32 23.42 -18.94
N ALA A 349 -15.87 22.65 -18.00
CA ALA A 349 -16.87 23.11 -17.03
C ALA A 349 -16.28 23.50 -15.67
N ARG A 350 -15.09 23.01 -15.33
CA ARG A 350 -14.42 23.32 -14.05
C ARG A 350 -13.32 24.36 -14.31
N GLY A 351 -13.66 25.63 -14.19
CA GLY A 351 -12.68 26.70 -14.23
C GLY A 351 -11.58 26.46 -13.18
N ALA A 352 -10.35 26.86 -13.50
CA ALA A 352 -9.24 26.86 -12.56
C ALA A 352 -9.68 27.51 -11.23
N GLN A 353 -10.00 26.71 -10.24
CA GLN A 353 -10.25 27.17 -8.88
C GLN A 353 -8.92 27.08 -8.11
N GLY A 354 -7.93 27.83 -8.59
CA GLY A 354 -6.78 28.17 -7.76
C GLY A 354 -7.10 29.49 -7.07
N GLU A 355 -7.32 29.48 -5.78
CA GLU A 355 -7.11 30.71 -4.99
C GLU A 355 -5.64 31.11 -5.17
N GLU A 356 -5.37 32.45 -5.28
CA GLU A 356 -4.00 32.97 -5.28
C GLU A 356 -3.37 32.73 -3.87
N GLY A 357 -3.01 31.49 -3.59
CA GLY A 357 -2.18 31.05 -2.47
C GLY A 357 -0.76 30.74 -2.95
N GLU A 358 0.19 30.65 -2.07
CA GLU A 358 1.56 30.22 -2.37
C GLU A 358 1.51 28.94 -3.21
N ARG A 359 2.22 28.96 -4.36
CA ARG A 359 2.25 27.84 -5.31
C ARG A 359 2.78 26.62 -4.57
N ALA A 360 2.01 25.55 -4.56
CA ALA A 360 2.52 24.26 -4.13
C ALA A 360 3.65 23.87 -5.08
N GLU A 361 4.88 23.77 -4.57
CA GLU A 361 5.91 23.01 -5.27
C GLU A 361 5.43 21.57 -5.29
N ILE A 362 5.53 20.90 -6.45
CA ILE A 362 5.21 19.48 -6.54
C ILE A 362 6.31 18.77 -5.77
N GLU A 363 6.00 18.35 -4.56
CA GLU A 363 6.94 17.67 -3.68
C GLU A 363 7.27 16.28 -4.22
N ALA A 364 8.55 15.92 -4.18
CA ALA A 364 9.00 14.57 -4.42
C ALA A 364 8.43 13.66 -3.33
N GLY A 365 7.66 12.65 -3.72
CA GLY A 365 7.08 11.72 -2.77
C GLY A 365 8.11 10.69 -2.30
N ASN A 366 8.12 10.45 -1.00
CA ASN A 366 8.85 9.38 -0.36
C ASN A 366 7.98 8.13 -0.27
N THR A 367 8.51 6.98 -0.10
CA THR A 367 7.80 5.69 0.07
C THR A 367 8.61 4.60 -0.64
N THR A 368 8.39 3.36 -0.32
CA THR A 368 8.88 2.21 -1.08
C THR A 368 7.76 1.24 -1.39
N HIS A 369 7.95 0.41 -2.42
CA HIS A 369 7.01 -0.64 -2.75
C HIS A 369 7.76 -1.96 -3.01
N VAL A 370 7.10 -3.06 -2.70
CA VAL A 370 7.57 -4.43 -2.92
C VAL A 370 6.45 -5.24 -3.54
N THR A 371 6.75 -5.98 -4.60
CA THR A 371 5.86 -6.98 -5.18
C THR A 371 6.57 -8.32 -5.23
N VAL A 372 5.93 -9.37 -4.72
CA VAL A 372 6.46 -10.73 -4.73
C VAL A 372 5.41 -11.70 -5.26
N VAL A 373 5.85 -12.65 -6.07
CA VAL A 373 5.03 -13.77 -6.58
C VAL A 373 5.79 -15.06 -6.34
N ASP A 374 5.17 -16.05 -5.69
CA ASP A 374 5.73 -17.40 -5.54
C ASP A 374 5.16 -18.40 -6.56
N ASP A 375 5.65 -19.63 -6.53
CA ASP A 375 5.26 -20.69 -7.46
C ASP A 375 3.82 -21.19 -7.28
N SER A 376 3.19 -20.90 -6.15
CA SER A 376 1.77 -21.19 -5.94
C SER A 376 0.85 -20.13 -6.58
N GLY A 377 1.41 -19.00 -7.04
CA GLY A 377 0.70 -17.82 -7.47
C GLY A 377 0.25 -16.90 -6.32
N LEU A 378 0.71 -17.17 -5.07
CA LEU A 378 0.53 -16.20 -4.00
C LEU A 378 1.31 -14.94 -4.35
N THR A 379 0.59 -13.84 -4.37
CA THR A 379 1.11 -12.52 -4.74
C THR A 379 0.98 -11.56 -3.57
N VAL A 380 2.07 -10.89 -3.23
CA VAL A 380 2.11 -9.83 -2.22
C VAL A 380 2.41 -8.49 -2.89
N SER A 381 1.61 -7.48 -2.58
CA SER A 381 1.80 -6.08 -2.98
C SER A 381 1.87 -5.25 -1.71
N MET A 382 3.03 -4.68 -1.39
CA MET A 382 3.33 -4.07 -0.09
C MET A 382 3.92 -2.66 -0.27
N THR A 383 3.36 -1.67 0.41
CA THR A 383 3.86 -0.29 0.39
C THR A 383 4.19 0.18 1.79
N ASN A 384 5.47 0.50 2.04
CA ASN A 384 5.99 0.97 3.31
C ASN A 384 6.54 2.39 3.20
N THR A 385 6.49 3.18 4.28
CA THR A 385 6.92 4.59 4.23
C THR A 385 7.32 5.13 5.59
N LEU A 386 8.23 6.11 5.58
CA LEU A 386 8.45 7.07 6.66
C LEU A 386 7.62 8.35 6.46
N THR A 387 6.83 8.44 5.39
CA THR A 387 6.01 9.57 4.95
C THR A 387 6.81 10.63 4.20
N SER A 388 7.59 11.47 4.84
CA SER A 388 8.53 12.38 4.20
C SER A 388 9.93 11.76 4.11
N PHE A 389 10.80 12.30 3.24
CA PHE A 389 12.20 11.87 3.20
C PHE A 389 12.82 12.00 4.58
N TRP A 390 13.44 10.91 5.08
CA TRP A 390 14.06 10.82 6.40
C TRP A 390 13.07 10.98 7.58
N GLY A 391 11.76 10.85 7.36
CA GLY A 391 10.75 11.15 8.36
C GLY A 391 10.56 12.65 8.63
N GLY A 392 10.93 13.52 7.67
CA GLY A 392 10.82 14.96 7.79
C GLY A 392 12.03 15.64 8.42
N ASN A 393 11.98 16.97 8.53
CA ASN A 393 13.10 17.80 8.98
C ASN A 393 13.35 17.75 10.50
N GLU A 394 12.42 17.23 11.26
CA GLU A 394 12.48 17.10 12.72
C GLU A 394 12.43 15.62 13.15
N SER A 395 12.72 14.70 12.21
CA SER A 395 12.69 13.27 12.49
C SER A 395 13.68 12.87 13.57
N GLU A 396 13.26 11.94 14.40
CA GLU A 396 14.10 11.32 15.42
C GLU A 396 14.84 10.10 14.83
N TYR A 397 16.07 9.89 15.29
CA TYR A 397 16.89 8.71 14.95
C TYR A 397 17.18 7.93 16.22
N VAL A 398 16.64 6.73 16.33
CA VAL A 398 16.68 5.88 17.52
C VAL A 398 17.04 4.45 17.11
N GLY A 399 17.88 3.75 17.87
CA GLY A 399 18.18 2.34 17.60
C GLY A 399 18.74 2.05 16.21
N GLY A 400 19.33 3.05 15.54
CA GLY A 400 19.87 2.89 14.20
C GLY A 400 18.90 3.16 13.05
N PHE A 401 17.67 3.64 13.32
CA PHE A 401 16.66 3.91 12.30
C PHE A 401 15.96 5.26 12.49
N PHE A 402 15.41 5.80 11.40
CA PHE A 402 14.61 7.02 11.43
C PHE A 402 13.15 6.69 11.76
N LEU A 403 12.50 7.60 12.50
CA LEU A 403 11.07 7.56 12.75
C LEU A 403 10.30 8.31 11.66
N ASN A 404 9.03 7.96 11.50
CA ASN A 404 8.09 8.57 10.58
C ASN A 404 7.65 9.97 11.01
N ASP A 405 7.05 10.72 10.06
CA ASP A 405 6.33 11.96 10.31
C ASP A 405 4.85 11.89 9.83
N GLN A 406 4.25 10.70 9.88
CA GLN A 406 2.93 10.42 9.30
C GLN A 406 1.81 11.32 9.86
N LEU A 407 1.87 11.70 11.12
CA LEU A 407 0.81 12.51 11.73
C LEU A 407 0.80 13.97 11.21
N SER A 408 1.87 14.41 10.52
CA SER A 408 1.88 15.68 9.77
C SER A 408 0.81 15.74 8.67
N ARG A 409 0.33 14.56 8.21
CA ARG A 409 -0.74 14.45 7.20
C ARG A 409 -2.09 14.97 7.69
N PHE A 410 -2.35 15.03 8.98
CA PHE A 410 -3.56 15.67 9.51
C PHE A 410 -3.58 17.17 9.21
N GLU A 411 -2.43 17.84 9.23
CA GLU A 411 -2.30 19.24 8.85
C GLU A 411 -2.25 19.43 7.32
N ALA A 412 -1.48 18.59 6.62
CA ALA A 412 -1.31 18.66 5.17
C ALA A 412 -2.61 18.36 4.39
N ILE A 413 -3.48 17.51 4.96
CA ILE A 413 -4.79 17.16 4.42
C ILE A 413 -5.86 17.57 5.45
N ASP A 414 -5.96 18.85 5.74
CA ASP A 414 -6.89 19.39 6.73
C ASP A 414 -8.32 19.40 6.19
N THR A 415 -9.03 18.29 6.40
CA THR A 415 -10.43 18.11 6.04
C THR A 415 -11.27 17.71 7.25
N PRO A 416 -12.59 17.95 7.24
CA PRO A 416 -13.44 17.52 8.36
C PRO A 416 -13.38 16.02 8.66
N SER A 417 -13.06 15.19 7.65
CA SER A 417 -12.97 13.74 7.77
C SER A 417 -11.59 13.26 8.22
N ASN A 418 -10.56 14.09 8.20
CA ASN A 418 -9.18 13.77 8.54
C ASN A 418 -8.69 14.63 9.72
N GLN A 419 -9.38 14.54 10.85
CA GLN A 419 -8.99 15.27 12.08
C GLN A 419 -8.34 14.32 13.08
N PRO A 420 -7.30 14.72 13.81
CA PRO A 420 -6.59 13.81 14.71
C PRO A 420 -7.43 13.45 15.94
N GLU A 421 -7.45 12.16 16.26
CA GLU A 421 -8.03 11.58 17.47
C GLU A 421 -7.15 10.41 17.95
N PRO A 422 -7.13 10.06 19.25
CA PRO A 422 -6.36 8.93 19.76
C PRO A 422 -6.63 7.62 18.98
N GLY A 423 -5.60 6.92 18.54
CA GLY A 423 -5.68 5.68 17.77
C GLY A 423 -6.00 5.86 16.29
N ARG A 424 -6.26 7.09 15.83
CA ARG A 424 -6.66 7.37 14.45
C ARG A 424 -5.48 7.36 13.49
N LYS A 425 -5.70 6.79 12.30
CA LYS A 425 -4.80 6.86 11.14
C LYS A 425 -5.15 8.06 10.27
N SER A 426 -4.14 8.76 9.75
CA SER A 426 -4.36 9.89 8.83
C SER A 426 -4.61 9.41 7.40
N VAL A 427 -5.25 10.21 6.57
CA VAL A 427 -5.27 10.01 5.12
C VAL A 427 -3.84 10.01 4.57
N SER A 428 -3.54 9.08 3.68
CA SER A 428 -2.22 8.96 3.03
C SER A 428 -2.39 8.49 1.58
N TRP A 429 -1.27 8.28 0.87
CA TRP A 429 -1.30 8.04 -0.58
C TRP A 429 -0.80 6.66 -0.99
N SER A 430 -0.35 5.83 -0.06
CA SER A 430 0.07 4.46 -0.36
C SER A 430 -1.08 3.66 -0.99
N ALA A 431 -0.80 2.99 -2.10
CA ALA A 431 -1.80 2.24 -2.84
C ALA A 431 -1.20 0.93 -3.38
N PRO A 432 -0.84 -0.03 -2.50
CA PRO A 432 -0.55 -1.37 -2.97
C PRO A 432 -1.76 -1.91 -3.71
N SER A 433 -1.54 -2.58 -4.85
CA SER A 433 -2.64 -2.98 -5.73
C SER A 433 -2.41 -4.34 -6.36
N LEU A 434 -3.50 -5.03 -6.62
CA LEU A 434 -3.57 -6.29 -7.35
C LEU A 434 -4.56 -6.16 -8.51
N VAL A 435 -4.32 -6.86 -9.59
CA VAL A 435 -5.24 -6.92 -10.74
C VAL A 435 -5.63 -8.38 -10.95
N LEU A 436 -6.93 -8.63 -11.01
CA LEU A 436 -7.49 -9.97 -11.16
C LEU A 436 -8.10 -10.15 -12.55
N ASP A 437 -7.98 -11.36 -13.09
CA ASP A 437 -8.66 -11.77 -14.31
C ASP A 437 -10.14 -12.13 -14.07
N ASP A 438 -10.84 -12.55 -15.11
CA ASP A 438 -12.25 -12.99 -15.06
C ASP A 438 -12.48 -14.28 -14.25
N GLN A 439 -11.39 -14.97 -13.85
CA GLN A 439 -11.42 -16.14 -12.98
C GLN A 439 -11.07 -15.80 -11.52
N GLY A 440 -10.84 -14.52 -11.22
CA GLY A 440 -10.46 -14.05 -9.90
C GLY A 440 -8.99 -14.33 -9.52
N ARG A 441 -8.11 -14.65 -10.51
CA ARG A 441 -6.69 -14.89 -10.27
C ARG A 441 -5.89 -13.61 -10.45
N VAL A 442 -4.90 -13.40 -9.61
CA VAL A 442 -3.98 -12.26 -9.75
C VAL A 442 -3.17 -12.39 -11.03
N VAL A 443 -3.29 -11.43 -11.93
CA VAL A 443 -2.47 -11.34 -13.16
C VAL A 443 -1.42 -10.24 -13.09
N LEU A 444 -1.53 -9.31 -12.13
CA LEU A 444 -0.54 -8.28 -11.91
C LEU A 444 -0.55 -7.85 -10.43
N GLY A 445 0.60 -7.89 -9.78
CA GLY A 445 0.88 -7.17 -8.55
C GLY A 445 1.61 -5.88 -8.88
N ILE A 446 1.21 -4.72 -8.32
CA ILE A 446 1.76 -3.43 -8.69
C ILE A 446 1.68 -2.41 -7.56
N GLY A 447 2.68 -1.56 -7.49
CA GLY A 447 2.66 -0.35 -6.69
C GLY A 447 3.87 0.53 -6.97
N THR A 448 3.96 1.65 -6.26
CA THR A 448 4.98 2.66 -6.51
C THR A 448 5.18 3.55 -5.29
N PRO A 449 6.41 4.03 -5.01
CA PRO A 449 6.59 5.27 -4.26
C PRO A 449 6.10 6.48 -5.05
N GLY A 450 5.94 7.63 -4.39
CA GLY A 450 5.59 8.86 -5.08
C GLY A 450 4.69 9.82 -4.29
N GLY A 451 4.36 9.51 -3.04
CA GLY A 451 3.48 10.34 -2.22
C GLY A 451 2.16 10.64 -2.92
N HIS A 452 1.75 11.89 -2.97
CA HIS A 452 0.53 12.36 -3.64
C HIS A 452 0.43 11.97 -5.13
N GLN A 453 1.55 11.63 -5.78
CA GLN A 453 1.57 11.24 -7.19
C GLN A 453 1.25 9.76 -7.43
N ILE A 454 1.22 8.92 -6.38
CA ILE A 454 1.01 7.47 -6.50
C ILE A 454 -0.22 7.13 -7.36
N PRO A 455 -1.42 7.72 -7.16
CA PRO A 455 -2.58 7.43 -8.01
C PRO A 455 -2.35 7.75 -9.49
N ASN A 456 -1.66 8.86 -9.80
CA ASN A 456 -1.34 9.25 -11.17
C ASN A 456 -0.31 8.31 -11.81
N ILE A 457 0.68 7.87 -11.04
CA ILE A 457 1.71 6.94 -11.50
C ILE A 457 1.05 5.59 -11.83
N LEU A 458 0.23 5.04 -10.94
CA LEU A 458 -0.52 3.80 -11.19
C LEU A 458 -1.39 3.93 -12.44
N THR A 459 -2.18 5.00 -12.54
CA THR A 459 -3.02 5.26 -13.71
C THR A 459 -2.21 5.33 -15.01
N SER A 460 -1.00 5.91 -14.98
CA SER A 460 -0.13 6.03 -16.16
C SER A 460 0.40 4.68 -16.66
N VAL A 461 0.47 3.66 -15.81
CA VAL A 461 0.86 2.30 -16.16
C VAL A 461 -0.36 1.45 -16.49
N MET A 462 -1.42 1.56 -15.68
CA MET A 462 -2.62 0.73 -15.84
C MET A 462 -3.34 0.96 -17.16
N ILE A 463 -3.44 2.21 -17.63
CA ILE A 463 -4.14 2.51 -18.89
C ILE A 463 -3.44 1.86 -20.09
N PRO A 464 -2.13 2.06 -20.37
CA PRO A 464 -1.49 1.39 -21.49
C PRO A 464 -1.43 -0.13 -21.31
N TRP A 465 -1.22 -0.65 -20.10
CA TRP A 465 -1.19 -2.09 -19.86
C TRP A 465 -2.59 -2.72 -20.02
N GLY A 466 -3.60 -2.23 -19.32
CA GLY A 466 -4.92 -2.87 -19.20
C GLY A 466 -5.91 -2.51 -20.32
N LEU A 467 -5.74 -1.38 -21.01
CA LEU A 467 -6.67 -0.93 -22.07
C LEU A 467 -6.04 -0.89 -23.47
N GLN A 468 -4.72 -0.98 -23.59
CA GLN A 468 -4.01 -0.89 -24.86
C GLN A 468 -3.15 -2.13 -25.17
N ASP A 469 -3.23 -3.16 -24.32
CA ASP A 469 -2.44 -4.40 -24.44
C ASP A 469 -0.92 -4.15 -24.54
N ALA A 470 -0.42 -3.07 -23.93
CA ALA A 470 1.01 -2.77 -23.93
C ALA A 470 1.76 -3.75 -23.01
N PRO A 471 2.93 -4.29 -23.44
CA PRO A 471 3.79 -5.05 -22.53
C PRO A 471 4.12 -4.26 -21.27
N LEU A 472 4.23 -4.93 -20.13
CA LEU A 472 4.44 -4.29 -18.80
C LEU A 472 5.61 -3.29 -18.80
N GLN A 473 6.76 -3.66 -19.39
CA GLN A 473 7.92 -2.75 -19.50
C GLN A 473 7.59 -1.49 -20.32
N GLU A 474 6.85 -1.63 -21.43
CA GLU A 474 6.47 -0.50 -22.28
C GLU A 474 5.49 0.44 -21.56
N ALA A 475 4.56 -0.12 -20.79
CA ALA A 475 3.63 0.63 -19.95
C ALA A 475 4.36 1.40 -18.83
N ILE A 476 5.35 0.79 -18.18
CA ILE A 476 6.17 1.44 -17.16
C ILE A 476 7.05 2.55 -17.74
N ASP A 477 7.61 2.36 -18.93
CA ASP A 477 8.47 3.34 -19.62
C ASP A 477 7.69 4.50 -20.23
N ALA A 478 6.36 4.42 -20.30
CA ALA A 478 5.52 5.49 -20.83
C ALA A 478 5.75 6.82 -20.09
N PRO A 479 5.69 7.97 -20.80
CA PRO A 479 5.94 9.27 -20.19
C PRO A 479 4.84 9.61 -19.19
N ARG A 480 5.25 10.04 -17.99
CA ARG A 480 4.36 10.40 -16.90
C ARG A 480 4.08 11.88 -16.85
N HIS A 481 2.91 12.22 -16.32
CA HIS A 481 2.48 13.57 -16.00
C HIS A 481 1.57 13.55 -14.77
N SER A 482 1.43 14.70 -14.14
CA SER A 482 0.52 14.90 -13.02
C SER A 482 0.04 16.35 -13.00
N LEU A 483 -1.23 16.55 -12.67
CA LEU A 483 -1.83 17.86 -12.51
C LEU A 483 -2.13 18.12 -11.04
N GLN A 484 -1.48 19.14 -10.46
CA GLN A 484 -1.71 19.55 -9.09
C GLN A 484 -1.83 21.08 -9.04
N ASP A 485 -2.91 21.62 -8.47
CA ASP A 485 -3.14 23.06 -8.28
C ASP A 485 -2.93 23.93 -9.53
N GLY A 486 -3.28 23.35 -10.69
CA GLY A 486 -3.11 23.99 -11.99
C GLY A 486 -1.70 23.93 -12.57
N VAL A 487 -0.75 23.29 -11.89
CA VAL A 487 0.58 22.98 -12.42
C VAL A 487 0.55 21.59 -13.05
N LEU A 488 0.87 21.48 -14.33
CA LEU A 488 1.03 20.23 -15.06
C LEU A 488 2.52 19.84 -15.08
N ALA A 489 2.92 18.97 -14.18
CA ALA A 489 4.25 18.37 -14.21
C ALA A 489 4.32 17.30 -15.29
N MET A 490 5.42 17.25 -16.03
CA MET A 490 5.64 16.29 -17.12
C MET A 490 7.12 15.91 -17.20
N GLU A 491 7.40 14.69 -17.64
CA GLU A 491 8.78 14.22 -17.89
C GLU A 491 9.37 14.70 -19.20
N GLN A 492 8.53 15.20 -20.10
CA GLN A 492 8.94 15.60 -21.45
C GLN A 492 8.48 17.02 -21.74
N GLU A 493 9.24 17.73 -22.59
CA GLU A 493 8.81 19.00 -23.12
C GLU A 493 7.48 18.86 -23.86
N PRO A 494 6.50 19.74 -23.61
CA PRO A 494 5.18 19.65 -24.22
C PRO A 494 5.24 19.78 -25.75
N SER A 495 4.54 18.89 -26.45
CA SER A 495 4.31 19.03 -27.90
C SER A 495 3.51 20.30 -28.22
N ALA A 496 3.39 20.66 -29.49
CA ALA A 496 2.57 21.81 -29.89
C ALA A 496 1.09 21.63 -29.48
N GLU A 497 0.56 20.40 -29.55
CA GLU A 497 -0.81 20.06 -29.18
C GLU A 497 -1.01 20.13 -27.66
N VAL A 498 -0.05 19.61 -26.88
CA VAL A 498 -0.06 19.70 -25.43
C VAL A 498 0.08 21.16 -24.97
N THR A 499 0.92 21.98 -25.65
CA THR A 499 1.05 23.42 -25.38
C THR A 499 -0.28 24.16 -25.62
N GLU A 500 -1.01 23.78 -26.67
CA GLU A 500 -2.32 24.35 -26.95
C GLU A 500 -3.34 23.95 -25.87
N LEU A 501 -3.35 22.66 -25.45
CA LEU A 501 -4.18 22.18 -24.34
C LEU A 501 -3.90 22.94 -23.05
N ILE A 502 -2.63 23.08 -22.66
CA ILE A 502 -2.20 23.84 -21.46
C ILE A 502 -2.75 25.26 -21.51
N GLY A 503 -2.63 25.93 -22.68
CA GLY A 503 -3.17 27.28 -22.86
C GLY A 503 -4.70 27.34 -22.76
N GLN A 504 -5.42 26.34 -23.29
CA GLN A 504 -6.88 26.26 -23.21
C GLN A 504 -7.38 26.01 -21.79
N ARG A 505 -6.66 25.19 -21.01
CA ARG A 505 -6.99 24.84 -19.62
C ARG A 505 -6.52 25.89 -18.61
N GLY A 506 -5.60 26.76 -19.00
CA GLY A 506 -4.98 27.73 -18.11
C GLY A 506 -3.99 27.09 -17.13
N TRP A 507 -3.43 25.93 -17.49
CA TRP A 507 -2.42 25.25 -16.68
C TRP A 507 -1.05 25.89 -16.86
N GLU A 508 -0.15 25.67 -15.87
CA GLU A 508 1.26 26.03 -15.96
C GLU A 508 2.10 24.76 -16.17
N PRO A 509 2.91 24.66 -17.22
CA PRO A 509 3.75 23.50 -17.44
C PRO A 509 4.99 23.54 -16.54
N GLN A 510 5.33 22.40 -15.95
CA GLN A 510 6.58 22.14 -15.26
C GLN A 510 7.21 20.88 -15.84
N VAL A 511 8.36 21.02 -16.51
CA VAL A 511 9.14 19.85 -16.95
C VAL A 511 10.04 19.43 -15.80
N THR A 512 9.91 18.18 -15.37
CA THR A 512 10.67 17.60 -14.27
C THR A 512 11.78 16.71 -14.80
N THR A 513 12.83 16.54 -14.01
CA THR A 513 13.94 15.63 -14.30
C THR A 513 13.87 14.40 -13.40
N ARG A 514 14.65 13.37 -13.71
CA ARG A 514 14.81 12.19 -12.85
C ARG A 514 15.28 12.59 -11.43
N ALA A 515 16.14 13.59 -11.32
CA ALA A 515 16.66 14.08 -10.03
C ALA A 515 15.57 14.66 -9.12
N ASP A 516 14.48 15.17 -9.72
CA ASP A 516 13.36 15.73 -8.96
C ASP A 516 12.50 14.63 -8.29
N ALA A 517 12.66 13.36 -8.70
CA ALA A 517 12.01 12.15 -8.17
C ALA A 517 10.47 12.22 -8.04
N VAL A 518 9.82 13.11 -8.78
CA VAL A 518 8.37 13.39 -8.73
C VAL A 518 7.54 12.15 -9.11
N PHE A 519 7.99 11.36 -10.08
CA PHE A 519 7.21 10.27 -10.67
C PHE A 519 7.56 8.87 -10.15
N GLY A 520 8.09 8.78 -8.94
CA GLY A 520 8.33 7.52 -8.23
C GLY A 520 9.18 6.51 -9.01
N SER A 521 8.94 5.24 -8.75
CA SER A 521 9.37 4.10 -9.57
C SER A 521 8.44 2.92 -9.30
N VAL A 522 7.92 2.30 -10.34
CA VAL A 522 6.96 1.19 -10.22
C VAL A 522 7.70 -0.11 -9.95
N GLN A 523 7.21 -0.89 -9.02
CA GLN A 523 7.57 -2.27 -8.77
C GLN A 523 6.35 -3.13 -9.13
N ALA A 524 6.50 -4.00 -10.13
CA ALA A 524 5.39 -4.80 -10.63
C ALA A 524 5.86 -6.16 -11.15
N LEU A 525 5.02 -7.17 -10.95
CA LEU A 525 5.18 -8.50 -11.49
C LEU A 525 3.86 -8.94 -12.13
N GLU A 526 3.91 -9.33 -13.41
CA GLU A 526 2.79 -9.87 -14.17
C GLU A 526 2.86 -11.40 -14.21
N ILE A 527 1.72 -12.07 -14.13
CA ILE A 527 1.63 -13.52 -14.12
C ILE A 527 0.97 -14.01 -15.40
N ASP A 528 1.67 -14.85 -16.16
CA ASP A 528 1.17 -15.57 -17.31
C ASP A 528 0.86 -17.03 -16.93
N TYR A 529 -0.39 -17.29 -16.57
CA TYR A 529 -0.83 -18.64 -16.20
C TYR A 529 -0.85 -19.63 -17.37
N GLU A 530 -0.88 -19.17 -18.63
CA GLU A 530 -0.85 -20.07 -19.78
C GLU A 530 0.53 -20.73 -19.93
N ASN A 531 1.59 -19.96 -19.64
CA ASN A 531 2.96 -20.42 -19.73
C ASN A 531 3.57 -20.74 -18.36
N GLY A 532 2.86 -20.46 -17.25
CA GLY A 532 3.36 -20.63 -15.88
C GLY A 532 4.54 -19.72 -15.57
N SER A 533 4.61 -18.53 -16.19
CA SER A 533 5.73 -17.62 -16.06
C SER A 533 5.37 -16.33 -15.31
N VAL A 534 6.38 -15.71 -14.72
CA VAL A 534 6.33 -14.39 -14.08
C VAL A 534 7.13 -13.41 -14.93
N ILE A 535 6.57 -12.23 -15.19
CA ILE A 535 7.19 -11.19 -16.01
C ILE A 535 7.44 -9.97 -15.10
N GLY A 536 8.70 -9.63 -14.88
CA GLY A 536 9.10 -8.42 -14.17
C GLY A 536 9.45 -7.28 -15.12
N ALA A 537 9.38 -6.06 -14.62
CA ALA A 537 9.80 -4.88 -15.37
C ALA A 537 10.55 -3.89 -14.48
N LYS A 538 11.56 -3.22 -15.04
CA LYS A 538 12.42 -2.27 -14.34
C LYS A 538 12.02 -0.83 -14.60
N ASP A 539 11.68 -0.09 -13.57
CA ASP A 539 11.47 1.34 -13.66
C ASP A 539 12.76 2.12 -13.40
N ALA A 540 13.33 2.66 -14.47
CA ALA A 540 14.62 3.35 -14.43
C ALA A 540 14.58 4.75 -13.78
N ARG A 541 13.43 5.18 -13.22
CA ARG A 541 13.30 6.51 -12.58
C ARG A 541 13.99 6.58 -11.22
N ARG A 542 14.08 5.44 -10.51
CA ARG A 542 14.87 5.26 -9.28
C ARG A 542 15.75 4.01 -9.42
N ASP A 543 16.23 3.46 -8.33
CA ASP A 543 17.11 2.29 -8.29
C ASP A 543 16.33 0.96 -8.29
N ALA A 544 15.03 0.98 -8.60
CA ALA A 544 14.19 -0.21 -8.66
C ALA A 544 14.79 -1.31 -9.54
N ASP A 545 14.66 -2.54 -9.09
CA ASP A 545 15.06 -3.73 -9.83
C ASP A 545 14.05 -4.87 -9.61
N TYR A 546 14.21 -5.94 -10.38
CA TYR A 546 13.47 -7.18 -10.18
C TYR A 546 14.34 -8.39 -10.51
N SER A 547 13.98 -9.51 -9.94
CA SER A 547 14.53 -10.82 -10.31
C SER A 547 13.41 -11.83 -10.44
N VAL A 548 13.51 -12.69 -11.48
CA VAL A 548 12.60 -13.82 -11.73
C VAL A 548 13.46 -15.03 -12.04
N THR A 549 13.23 -16.13 -11.36
CA THR A 549 13.95 -17.38 -11.56
C THR A 549 13.01 -18.56 -11.71
N ASP A 550 13.49 -19.61 -12.38
CA ASP A 550 12.76 -20.88 -12.46
C ASP A 550 12.79 -21.57 -11.09
N VAL A 551 11.64 -22.11 -10.71
CA VAL A 551 11.52 -22.91 -9.48
C VAL A 551 12.37 -24.17 -9.62
N ALA A 552 13.19 -24.45 -8.62
CA ALA A 552 14.05 -25.65 -8.62
C ALA A 552 13.19 -26.92 -8.60
N GLU A 553 13.53 -27.92 -9.49
CA GLU A 553 12.85 -29.22 -9.57
C GLU A 553 13.01 -30.06 -8.28
#